data_4196775f930d04a2e31a641b53caebf9
#
_entry.id   4196775f930d04a2e31a641b53caebf9
#
_cell.length_a   1.000
_cell.length_b   1.000
_cell.length_c   1.000
_cell.angle_alpha   90.00
_cell.angle_beta   90.00
_cell.angle_gamma   90.00
#
_symmetry.space_group_name_H-M   'P 1'
#
loop_
_entity.id
_entity.type
_entity.pdbx_description
1 polymer ?
#
loop_
_entity_poly.entity_id
_entity_poly.type
_entity_poly.pdbx_seq_one_letter_code
_entity_poly.pdbx_strand_id
1 'polypeptide(L)'
;KNTALPDEVPEVDLSAKYVPEGMSWIDEYHLQYPEHDMTGGFSFSFVLLDKNDLGQVVQDQNVIDSEERTFGKYQGIYLKYNSITESGALNQRIYLVCPDLYRVLMIYIGDDVPKDEAIKVAENLVIEGNTTMVKTAGLPTWSGEMISEKTEADNDEISTSVNEKKLPVYQIGDTFDLDVIGENTNGEYLEKTISAKVDSVQISDTLQLLDPDQIPQEWAEAIDADGKLSTNTLNYVKSGDGIDSLDEIVKSEEVNQKLVYVTVTYINHS
;
A
#
# COMPACT_ATOMS: atom_id res chain seq x y z
N LYS A 1 27.90 8.83 -10.64
CA LYS A 1 28.21 8.25 -11.97
C LYS A 1 27.18 7.17 -12.21
N ASN A 2 26.29 7.37 -13.18
CA ASN A 2 25.42 6.30 -13.69
C ASN A 2 26.36 5.23 -14.27
N THR A 3 26.49 4.13 -13.60
CA THR A 3 27.09 2.93 -14.16
C THR A 3 25.96 2.24 -14.91
N ALA A 4 26.07 2.16 -16.23
CA ALA A 4 25.12 1.39 -17.02
C ALA A 4 25.05 -0.05 -16.48
N LEU A 5 23.85 -0.60 -16.37
CA LEU A 5 23.67 -2.00 -16.01
C LEU A 5 24.42 -2.89 -17.02
N PRO A 6 25.15 -3.92 -16.58
CA PRO A 6 25.70 -4.92 -17.48
C PRO A 6 24.61 -5.76 -18.13
N ASP A 7 24.91 -6.42 -19.24
CA ASP A 7 23.96 -7.28 -19.95
C ASP A 7 23.52 -8.49 -19.12
N GLU A 8 24.39 -8.93 -18.20
CA GLU A 8 24.15 -10.05 -17.28
C GLU A 8 24.64 -9.69 -15.89
N VAL A 9 23.96 -10.21 -14.89
CA VAL A 9 24.24 -10.00 -13.45
C VAL A 9 24.15 -11.35 -12.72
N PRO A 10 24.83 -11.53 -11.59
CA PRO A 10 24.74 -12.78 -10.83
C PRO A 10 23.31 -13.00 -10.34
N GLU A 11 22.88 -14.24 -10.31
CA GLU A 11 21.75 -14.67 -9.50
C GLU A 11 22.11 -14.51 -8.02
N VAL A 12 21.10 -14.24 -7.18
CA VAL A 12 21.33 -13.87 -5.77
C VAL A 12 20.78 -14.94 -4.86
N ASP A 13 21.64 -15.47 -4.01
CA ASP A 13 21.27 -16.36 -2.92
C ASP A 13 20.96 -15.54 -1.67
N LEU A 14 19.84 -15.87 -1.01
CA LEU A 14 19.39 -15.21 0.22
C LEU A 14 19.28 -16.21 1.36
N SER A 15 19.82 -15.84 2.50
CA SER A 15 19.63 -16.56 3.76
C SER A 15 19.74 -15.60 4.95
N ALA A 16 19.46 -16.06 6.16
CA ALA A 16 19.57 -15.25 7.37
C ALA A 16 20.38 -15.98 8.45
N LYS A 17 21.28 -15.27 9.12
CA LYS A 17 21.99 -15.77 10.33
C LYS A 17 21.12 -15.71 11.57
N TYR A 18 20.09 -14.92 11.54
CA TYR A 18 19.10 -14.78 12.60
C TYR A 18 17.70 -14.99 12.03
N VAL A 19 16.94 -15.84 12.69
CA VAL A 19 15.53 -16.10 12.41
C VAL A 19 14.77 -15.93 13.73
N PRO A 20 13.68 -15.16 13.78
CA PRO A 20 12.86 -15.03 14.97
C PRO A 20 12.35 -16.39 15.46
N GLU A 21 12.19 -16.52 16.78
CA GLU A 21 11.70 -17.75 17.40
C GLU A 21 10.30 -18.13 16.82
N GLY A 22 10.16 -19.36 16.38
CA GLY A 22 8.93 -19.87 15.81
C GLY A 22 8.76 -19.63 14.31
N MET A 23 9.59 -18.77 13.68
CA MET A 23 9.59 -18.61 12.21
C MET A 23 10.41 -19.68 11.50
N SER A 24 10.05 -19.97 10.27
CA SER A 24 10.83 -20.81 9.36
C SER A 24 10.72 -20.30 7.92
N TRP A 25 11.74 -20.62 7.12
CA TRP A 25 11.67 -20.43 5.67
C TRP A 25 10.70 -21.44 5.08
N ILE A 26 9.66 -20.96 4.38
CA ILE A 26 8.73 -21.82 3.65
C ILE A 26 9.16 -22.04 2.21
N ASP A 27 9.91 -21.09 1.65
CA ASP A 27 10.62 -21.15 0.38
C ASP A 27 11.83 -20.19 0.39
N GLU A 28 12.43 -19.93 -0.78
CA GLU A 28 13.61 -19.08 -0.93
C GLU A 28 13.35 -17.60 -0.62
N TYR A 29 12.07 -17.17 -0.62
CA TYR A 29 11.67 -15.76 -0.52
C TYR A 29 10.68 -15.46 0.61
N HIS A 30 10.28 -16.47 1.39
CA HIS A 30 9.32 -16.25 2.47
C HIS A 30 9.79 -16.88 3.79
N LEU A 31 9.83 -16.03 4.83
CA LEU A 31 10.14 -16.40 6.22
C LEU A 31 8.93 -16.07 7.08
N GLN A 32 8.23 -17.08 7.62
CA GLN A 32 6.92 -16.90 8.26
C GLN A 32 6.73 -17.76 9.50
N TYR A 33 5.74 -17.39 10.32
CA TYR A 33 5.18 -18.28 11.33
C TYR A 33 4.29 -19.34 10.65
N PRO A 34 4.32 -20.62 11.10
CA PRO A 34 3.55 -21.68 10.47
C PRO A 34 2.04 -21.47 10.44
N GLU A 35 1.53 -20.59 11.30
CA GLU A 35 0.10 -20.32 11.48
C GLU A 35 -0.40 -19.18 10.58
N HIS A 36 0.52 -18.48 9.90
CA HIS A 36 0.22 -17.27 9.10
C HIS A 36 0.57 -17.52 7.62
N ASP A 37 -0.06 -18.52 7.03
CA ASP A 37 0.11 -18.83 5.63
C ASP A 37 -0.23 -17.61 4.74
N MET A 38 0.78 -17.15 3.95
CA MET A 38 0.65 -16.12 2.93
C MET A 38 0.38 -14.67 3.41
N THR A 39 0.14 -14.44 4.71
CA THR A 39 -0.16 -13.12 5.26
C THR A 39 0.70 -12.86 6.50
N GLY A 40 1.69 -12.04 6.43
CA GLY A 40 2.57 -11.76 7.56
C GLY A 40 3.98 -12.29 7.37
N GLY A 41 4.81 -12.23 8.41
CA GLY A 41 6.22 -12.58 8.34
C GLY A 41 6.99 -11.67 7.37
N PHE A 42 7.88 -12.28 6.60
CA PHE A 42 8.73 -11.61 5.63
C PHE A 42 8.54 -12.18 4.23
N SER A 43 8.40 -11.29 3.25
CA SER A 43 8.49 -11.61 1.83
C SER A 43 9.61 -10.80 1.20
N PHE A 44 10.49 -11.47 0.48
CA PHE A 44 11.69 -10.88 -0.11
C PHE A 44 11.58 -10.84 -1.64
N SER A 45 11.98 -9.73 -2.24
CA SER A 45 12.00 -9.57 -3.70
C SER A 45 13.22 -8.79 -4.13
N PHE A 46 13.84 -9.20 -5.24
CA PHE A 46 14.98 -8.49 -5.82
C PHE A 46 14.59 -7.83 -7.13
N VAL A 47 15.00 -6.57 -7.27
CA VAL A 47 14.88 -5.82 -8.52
C VAL A 47 16.25 -5.29 -8.94
N LEU A 48 16.42 -4.96 -10.21
CA LEU A 48 17.66 -4.35 -10.70
C LEU A 48 17.82 -2.93 -10.17
N LEU A 49 19.04 -2.59 -9.77
CA LEU A 49 19.42 -1.24 -9.41
C LEU A 49 19.90 -0.51 -10.66
N ASP A 50 19.01 0.23 -11.33
CA ASP A 50 19.33 1.01 -12.53
C ASP A 50 20.12 2.30 -12.21
N LYS A 51 19.90 2.89 -11.03
CA LYS A 51 20.57 4.09 -10.57
C LYS A 51 21.16 3.88 -9.19
N ASN A 52 22.45 4.10 -9.04
CA ASN A 52 23.14 4.07 -7.75
C ASN A 52 22.72 5.25 -6.86
N ASP A 53 21.44 5.50 -6.73
CA ASP A 53 20.92 6.62 -5.97
C ASP A 53 19.91 6.13 -4.93
N LEU A 54 20.39 6.04 -3.69
CA LEU A 54 19.56 5.83 -2.51
C LEU A 54 18.67 7.04 -2.20
N GLY A 55 18.96 8.20 -2.78
CA GLY A 55 18.24 9.43 -2.55
C GLY A 55 16.83 9.45 -3.10
N GLN A 56 16.32 8.31 -3.56
CA GLN A 56 15.02 8.20 -4.21
C GLN A 56 14.19 7.03 -3.66
N VAL A 57 14.17 6.83 -2.36
CA VAL A 57 13.12 6.01 -1.75
C VAL A 57 11.97 6.93 -1.39
N VAL A 58 10.82 6.76 -2.02
CA VAL A 58 9.64 7.57 -1.75
C VAL A 58 8.96 7.10 -0.50
N GLN A 59 8.63 8.05 0.32
CA GLN A 59 7.58 7.92 1.30
C GLN A 59 6.24 8.20 0.62
N ASP A 60 5.42 7.18 0.55
CA ASP A 60 3.99 7.31 0.37
C ASP A 60 3.41 8.17 1.51
N GLN A 61 2.32 8.89 1.26
CA GLN A 61 1.57 9.69 2.24
C GLN A 61 1.15 8.89 3.49
N ASN A 62 1.10 7.56 3.37
CA ASN A 62 0.72 6.65 4.44
C ASN A 62 1.88 6.18 5.33
N VAL A 63 3.10 6.68 5.14
CA VAL A 63 4.23 6.31 6.00
C VAL A 63 4.14 7.03 7.34
N ILE A 64 4.03 6.25 8.42
CA ILE A 64 3.93 6.76 9.81
C ILE A 64 5.25 6.64 10.58
N ASP A 65 6.21 5.85 10.11
CA ASP A 65 7.54 5.71 10.70
C ASP A 65 8.57 5.39 9.60
N SER A 66 9.74 6.02 9.67
CA SER A 66 10.83 5.78 8.74
C SER A 66 12.17 5.91 9.44
N GLU A 67 13.13 5.04 9.06
CA GLU A 67 14.48 5.05 9.63
C GLU A 67 15.51 4.62 8.59
N GLU A 68 16.36 5.56 8.17
CA GLU A 68 17.55 5.25 7.36
C GLU A 68 18.65 4.67 8.25
N ARG A 69 19.25 3.56 7.81
CA ARG A 69 20.36 2.93 8.52
C ARG A 69 21.15 1.96 7.66
N THR A 70 22.25 1.49 8.20
CA THR A 70 23.05 0.40 7.61
C THR A 70 22.56 -0.94 8.16
N PHE A 71 22.17 -1.84 7.27
CA PHE A 71 21.80 -3.22 7.57
C PHE A 71 22.93 -4.15 7.10
N GLY A 72 23.66 -4.72 8.04
CA GLY A 72 24.88 -5.47 7.71
C GLY A 72 25.89 -4.59 6.96
N LYS A 73 26.12 -4.88 5.67
CA LYS A 73 27.02 -4.10 4.80
C LYS A 73 26.31 -3.11 3.87
N TYR A 74 24.97 -3.14 3.83
CA TYR A 74 24.17 -2.38 2.87
C TYR A 74 23.47 -1.19 3.53
N GLN A 75 23.39 -0.09 2.80
CA GLN A 75 22.55 1.04 3.17
C GLN A 75 21.09 0.72 2.84
N GLY A 76 20.19 1.16 3.69
CA GLY A 76 18.77 0.92 3.48
C GLY A 76 17.89 1.83 4.32
N ILE A 77 16.60 1.63 4.17
CA ILE A 77 15.56 2.36 4.90
C ILE A 77 14.48 1.40 5.37
N TYR A 78 14.06 1.55 6.61
CA TYR A 78 12.86 0.95 7.16
C TYR A 78 11.71 1.93 7.03
N LEU A 79 10.53 1.44 6.62
CA LEU A 79 9.28 2.19 6.51
C LEU A 79 8.15 1.41 7.19
N LYS A 80 7.28 2.12 7.90
CA LYS A 80 6.01 1.59 8.38
C LYS A 80 4.87 2.42 7.81
N TYR A 81 3.87 1.73 7.26
CA TYR A 81 2.68 2.32 6.68
C TYR A 81 1.52 2.27 7.66
N ASN A 82 0.66 3.27 7.61
CA ASN A 82 -0.63 3.23 8.29
C ASN A 82 -1.50 2.19 7.59
N SER A 83 -1.69 1.05 8.23
CA SER A 83 -2.57 0.00 7.71
C SER A 83 -3.85 0.00 8.52
N ILE A 84 -4.97 0.12 7.82
CA ILE A 84 -6.32 -0.11 8.34
C ILE A 84 -6.80 -1.54 8.08
N THR A 85 -5.90 -2.41 7.60
CA THR A 85 -6.22 -3.77 7.21
C THR A 85 -6.07 -4.75 8.38
N GLU A 86 -6.57 -5.94 8.18
CA GLU A 86 -6.56 -7.06 9.12
C GLU A 86 -5.15 -7.45 9.55
N SER A 87 -5.04 -8.12 10.70
CA SER A 87 -3.79 -8.68 11.22
C SER A 87 -3.05 -9.52 10.17
N GLY A 88 -1.73 -9.38 10.10
CA GLY A 88 -0.87 -10.04 9.13
C GLY A 88 -0.62 -9.23 7.84
N ALA A 89 -1.21 -8.04 7.70
CA ALA A 89 -0.96 -7.19 6.56
C ALA A 89 0.52 -6.81 6.45
N LEU A 90 1.06 -6.80 5.21
CA LEU A 90 2.43 -6.41 4.91
C LEU A 90 2.58 -4.89 4.94
N ASN A 91 2.46 -4.29 6.13
CA ASN A 91 2.45 -2.85 6.36
C ASN A 91 3.80 -2.25 6.75
N GLN A 92 4.84 -3.05 6.77
CA GLN A 92 6.22 -2.61 6.99
C GLN A 92 7.06 -2.97 5.78
N ARG A 93 8.09 -2.18 5.49
CA ARG A 93 9.05 -2.45 4.42
C ARG A 93 10.47 -2.11 4.83
N ILE A 94 11.43 -2.85 4.30
CA ILE A 94 12.84 -2.47 4.32
C ILE A 94 13.35 -2.57 2.88
N TYR A 95 14.03 -1.52 2.43
CA TYR A 95 14.74 -1.51 1.16
C TYR A 95 16.23 -1.49 1.41
N LEU A 96 16.95 -2.45 0.83
CA LEU A 96 18.41 -2.52 0.91
C LEU A 96 19.02 -2.34 -0.47
N VAL A 97 19.98 -1.44 -0.60
CA VAL A 97 20.71 -1.25 -1.85
C VAL A 97 21.97 -2.09 -1.85
N CYS A 98 22.05 -3.00 -2.79
CA CYS A 98 23.13 -3.95 -2.98
C CYS A 98 23.89 -3.63 -4.29
N PRO A 99 24.74 -2.57 -4.31
CA PRO A 99 25.36 -2.09 -5.55
C PRO A 99 26.39 -3.08 -6.12
N ASP A 100 27.01 -3.88 -5.28
CA ASP A 100 27.92 -4.96 -5.66
C ASP A 100 27.24 -6.11 -6.41
N LEU A 101 25.91 -6.20 -6.30
CA LEU A 101 25.06 -7.20 -6.97
C LEU A 101 24.14 -6.61 -8.02
N TYR A 102 24.19 -5.28 -8.23
CA TYR A 102 23.25 -4.55 -9.09
C TYR A 102 21.78 -4.77 -8.71
N ARG A 103 21.48 -4.87 -7.39
CA ARG A 103 20.14 -5.18 -6.87
C ARG A 103 19.68 -4.16 -5.82
N VAL A 104 18.36 -4.02 -5.75
CA VAL A 104 17.67 -3.59 -4.54
C VAL A 104 16.91 -4.79 -4.00
N LEU A 105 17.11 -5.11 -2.73
CA LEU A 105 16.26 -6.04 -2.01
C LEU A 105 15.11 -5.30 -1.38
N MET A 106 13.90 -5.65 -1.74
CA MET A 106 12.66 -5.19 -1.13
C MET A 106 12.18 -6.27 -0.16
N ILE A 107 12.00 -5.89 1.10
CA ILE A 107 11.52 -6.76 2.17
C ILE A 107 10.15 -6.24 2.60
N TYR A 108 9.11 -7.00 2.32
CA TYR A 108 7.76 -6.74 2.79
C TYR A 108 7.54 -7.49 4.10
N ILE A 109 7.03 -6.81 5.13
CA ILE A 109 7.00 -7.34 6.50
C ILE A 109 5.61 -7.13 7.06
N GLY A 110 5.06 -8.19 7.68
CA GLY A 110 3.76 -8.18 8.30
C GLY A 110 3.70 -7.38 9.60
N ASP A 111 2.50 -6.99 10.01
CA ASP A 111 2.24 -6.33 11.29
C ASP A 111 2.39 -7.28 12.49
N ASP A 112 2.45 -8.59 12.24
CA ASP A 112 2.78 -9.63 13.20
C ASP A 112 4.26 -9.65 13.61
N VAL A 113 5.11 -8.88 12.91
CA VAL A 113 6.55 -8.77 13.21
C VAL A 113 6.85 -7.44 13.89
N PRO A 114 7.35 -7.42 15.14
CA PRO A 114 7.82 -6.19 15.78
C PRO A 114 8.95 -5.51 14.99
N LYS A 115 8.98 -4.16 14.97
CA LYS A 115 10.01 -3.37 14.28
C LYS A 115 11.44 -3.84 14.61
N ASP A 116 11.74 -4.08 15.88
CA ASP A 116 13.07 -4.48 16.31
C ASP A 116 13.48 -5.85 15.75
N GLU A 117 12.55 -6.79 15.67
CA GLU A 117 12.76 -8.09 15.04
C GLU A 117 12.94 -7.94 13.51
N ALA A 118 12.14 -7.09 12.87
CA ALA A 118 12.27 -6.79 11.46
C ALA A 118 13.67 -6.25 11.12
N ILE A 119 14.13 -5.29 11.88
CA ILE A 119 15.46 -4.70 11.75
C ILE A 119 16.53 -5.76 11.98
N LYS A 120 16.42 -6.55 13.03
CA LYS A 120 17.40 -7.58 13.38
C LYS A 120 17.52 -8.67 12.32
N VAL A 121 16.40 -9.10 11.72
CA VAL A 121 16.44 -10.02 10.57
C VAL A 121 17.21 -9.38 9.42
N ALA A 122 16.86 -8.15 9.03
CA ALA A 122 17.48 -7.46 7.92
C ALA A 122 19.00 -7.23 8.13
N GLU A 123 19.43 -6.92 9.36
CA GLU A 123 20.86 -6.78 9.71
C GLU A 123 21.63 -8.10 9.61
N ASN A 124 20.97 -9.23 9.74
CA ASN A 124 21.57 -10.56 9.75
C ASN A 124 21.31 -11.35 8.45
N LEU A 125 20.80 -10.70 7.40
CA LEU A 125 20.69 -11.31 6.09
C LEU A 125 22.09 -11.59 5.50
N VAL A 126 22.19 -12.71 4.83
CA VAL A 126 23.32 -13.08 3.97
C VAL A 126 22.83 -13.00 2.54
N ILE A 127 23.36 -12.04 1.80
CA ILE A 127 22.99 -11.73 0.42
C ILE A 127 24.25 -11.88 -0.41
N GLU A 128 24.30 -12.91 -1.26
CA GLU A 128 25.50 -13.27 -2.02
C GLU A 128 25.11 -13.56 -3.48
N GLY A 129 25.93 -13.08 -4.42
CA GLY A 129 25.81 -13.47 -5.81
C GLY A 129 26.39 -14.87 -6.01
N ASN A 130 25.67 -15.74 -6.68
CA ASN A 130 26.21 -17.06 -7.05
C ASN A 130 26.90 -17.03 -8.43
N THR A 131 27.32 -18.19 -8.94
CA THR A 131 28.02 -18.30 -10.22
C THR A 131 27.11 -18.30 -11.44
N THR A 132 25.80 -18.40 -11.24
CA THR A 132 24.79 -18.33 -12.31
C THR A 132 24.60 -16.87 -12.73
N MET A 133 24.72 -16.61 -14.03
CA MET A 133 24.47 -15.29 -14.58
C MET A 133 23.08 -15.23 -15.23
N VAL A 134 22.33 -14.17 -14.94
CA VAL A 134 21.00 -13.92 -15.53
C VAL A 134 21.02 -12.65 -16.36
N LYS A 135 20.31 -12.66 -17.47
CA LYS A 135 20.20 -11.48 -18.34
C LYS A 135 19.40 -10.39 -17.65
N THR A 136 19.89 -9.15 -17.71
CA THR A 136 19.21 -7.99 -17.15
C THR A 136 17.95 -7.62 -17.93
N ALA A 137 17.94 -7.91 -19.24
CA ALA A 137 16.77 -7.67 -20.08
C ALA A 137 15.55 -8.48 -19.61
N GLY A 138 14.49 -7.79 -19.23
CA GLY A 138 13.23 -8.40 -18.76
C GLY A 138 13.14 -8.63 -17.25
N LEU A 139 14.18 -8.31 -16.48
CA LEU A 139 14.08 -8.28 -15.03
C LEU A 139 13.44 -6.95 -14.58
N PRO A 140 12.64 -6.98 -13.51
CA PRO A 140 12.08 -5.76 -12.94
C PRO A 140 13.20 -4.84 -12.47
N THR A 141 13.04 -3.55 -12.73
CA THR A 141 14.02 -2.51 -12.39
C THR A 141 13.46 -1.64 -11.27
N TRP A 142 14.33 -1.20 -10.38
CA TRP A 142 13.98 -0.26 -9.33
C TRP A 142 13.62 1.09 -9.94
N SER A 143 12.34 1.48 -9.84
CA SER A 143 11.86 2.76 -10.35
C SER A 143 12.20 3.95 -9.46
N GLY A 144 12.61 3.67 -8.23
CA GLY A 144 12.90 4.69 -7.24
C GLY A 144 11.65 5.43 -6.78
N GLU A 145 11.18 5.08 -5.61
CA GLU A 145 10.14 5.86 -4.95
C GLU A 145 10.82 7.04 -4.25
N MET A 146 10.44 8.32 -4.49
CA MET A 146 11.05 9.50 -3.87
C MET A 146 10.56 9.70 -2.44
N ILE A 147 11.46 9.90 -1.49
CA ILE A 147 11.07 10.38 -0.16
C ILE A 147 10.56 11.82 -0.34
N SER A 148 9.27 12.03 -0.31
CA SER A 148 8.77 13.36 -0.01
C SER A 148 9.16 13.66 1.43
N GLU A 149 9.87 14.77 1.69
CA GLU A 149 9.99 15.26 3.05
C GLU A 149 8.58 15.22 3.66
N LYS A 150 8.48 14.56 4.83
CA LYS A 150 7.26 14.60 5.63
C LYS A 150 7.06 16.06 6.00
N THR A 151 6.38 16.82 5.15
CA THR A 151 5.58 17.90 5.64
C THR A 151 4.65 17.21 6.62
N GLU A 152 4.48 17.74 7.81
CA GLU A 152 3.33 17.42 8.66
C GLU A 152 2.09 17.75 7.81
N ALA A 153 1.90 16.96 6.77
CA ALA A 153 0.80 17.05 5.86
C ALA A 153 -0.37 16.63 6.71
N ASP A 154 -1.19 17.57 6.94
CA ASP A 154 -2.53 17.38 7.40
C ASP A 154 -3.03 16.06 6.84
N ASN A 155 -3.32 15.09 7.72
CA ASN A 155 -3.99 13.85 7.38
C ASN A 155 -5.39 14.09 6.77
N ASP A 156 -5.68 15.33 6.43
CA ASP A 156 -6.97 15.86 6.02
C ASP A 156 -7.04 16.20 4.52
N GLU A 157 -5.99 15.92 3.71
CA GLU A 157 -6.05 16.21 2.29
C GLU A 157 -6.82 15.12 1.53
N ILE A 158 -7.88 15.53 0.86
CA ILE A 158 -8.67 14.67 -0.03
C ILE A 158 -8.20 14.89 -1.47
N SER A 159 -7.98 13.81 -2.20
CA SER A 159 -7.60 13.88 -3.61
C SER A 159 -8.71 13.37 -4.52
N THR A 160 -8.86 13.99 -5.68
CA THR A 160 -9.74 13.53 -6.76
C THR A 160 -9.03 13.57 -8.09
N SER A 161 -9.27 12.55 -8.92
CA SER A 161 -8.68 12.51 -10.27
C SER A 161 -9.37 13.51 -11.19
N VAL A 162 -8.58 14.22 -11.98
CA VAL A 162 -9.06 15.08 -13.08
C VAL A 162 -9.21 14.32 -14.40
N ASN A 163 -8.85 13.04 -14.43
CA ASN A 163 -9.03 12.21 -15.60
C ASN A 163 -10.53 11.98 -15.83
N GLU A 164 -11.04 12.40 -16.97
CA GLU A 164 -12.45 12.24 -17.34
C GLU A 164 -12.80 10.76 -17.60
N LYS A 165 -12.87 9.94 -16.56
CA LYS A 165 -13.65 8.72 -16.64
C LYS A 165 -15.11 9.11 -16.48
N LYS A 166 -15.93 8.91 -17.51
CA LYS A 166 -17.40 8.97 -17.37
C LYS A 166 -17.81 7.80 -16.49
N LEU A 167 -17.94 8.08 -15.20
CA LEU A 167 -18.53 7.12 -14.27
C LEU A 167 -20.05 7.02 -14.57
N PRO A 168 -20.65 5.83 -14.47
CA PRO A 168 -22.09 5.71 -14.55
C PRO A 168 -22.75 6.52 -13.43
N VAL A 169 -23.79 7.27 -13.76
CA VAL A 169 -24.53 8.09 -12.80
C VAL A 169 -25.90 7.44 -12.60
N TYR A 170 -26.21 7.11 -11.36
CA TYR A 170 -27.49 6.53 -10.95
C TYR A 170 -28.33 7.57 -10.20
N GLN A 171 -29.66 7.52 -10.40
CA GLN A 171 -30.63 8.36 -9.70
C GLN A 171 -31.39 7.55 -8.66
N ILE A 172 -32.12 8.25 -7.77
CA ILE A 172 -33.00 7.60 -6.83
C ILE A 172 -34.08 6.79 -7.63
N GLY A 173 -34.19 5.53 -7.30
CA GLY A 173 -35.07 4.56 -7.97
C GLY A 173 -34.41 3.73 -9.07
N ASP A 174 -33.19 4.10 -9.49
CA ASP A 174 -32.44 3.31 -10.45
C ASP A 174 -31.96 2.00 -9.82
N THR A 175 -31.92 0.96 -10.65
CA THR A 175 -31.33 -0.34 -10.29
C THR A 175 -30.18 -0.63 -11.21
N PHE A 176 -29.11 -1.18 -10.66
CA PHE A 176 -27.92 -1.61 -11.39
C PHE A 176 -27.43 -2.97 -10.90
N ASP A 177 -26.84 -3.72 -11.78
CA ASP A 177 -26.35 -5.05 -11.49
C ASP A 177 -24.88 -4.99 -11.05
N LEU A 178 -24.56 -5.80 -10.05
CA LEU A 178 -23.22 -6.02 -9.54
C LEU A 178 -22.86 -7.48 -9.80
N ASP A 179 -21.81 -7.69 -10.58
CA ASP A 179 -21.23 -9.02 -10.75
C ASP A 179 -20.37 -9.34 -9.53
N VAL A 180 -20.77 -10.33 -8.78
CA VAL A 180 -20.07 -10.76 -7.57
C VAL A 180 -19.51 -12.15 -7.78
N ILE A 181 -18.20 -12.28 -7.64
CA ILE A 181 -17.54 -13.58 -7.61
C ILE A 181 -17.46 -14.02 -6.15
N GLY A 182 -18.09 -15.13 -5.84
CA GLY A 182 -18.07 -15.72 -4.49
C GLY A 182 -17.60 -17.17 -4.54
N GLU A 183 -17.12 -17.68 -3.43
CA GLU A 183 -16.78 -19.08 -3.23
C GLU A 183 -17.86 -19.75 -2.38
N ASN A 184 -18.32 -20.94 -2.78
CA ASN A 184 -19.25 -21.70 -1.95
C ASN A 184 -18.48 -22.51 -0.89
N THR A 185 -19.20 -23.16 0.02
CA THR A 185 -18.63 -23.98 1.10
C THR A 185 -17.79 -25.19 0.61
N ASN A 186 -17.83 -25.48 -0.68
CA ASN A 186 -17.05 -26.57 -1.30
C ASN A 186 -15.82 -26.07 -2.06
N GLY A 187 -15.50 -24.75 -2.02
CA GLY A 187 -14.38 -24.15 -2.74
C GLY A 187 -14.67 -23.90 -4.23
N GLU A 188 -15.92 -23.92 -4.67
CA GLU A 188 -16.28 -23.63 -6.05
C GLU A 188 -16.60 -22.15 -6.23
N TYR A 189 -15.98 -21.50 -7.22
CA TYR A 189 -16.29 -20.12 -7.59
C TYR A 189 -17.66 -20.05 -8.26
N LEU A 190 -18.50 -19.16 -7.75
CA LEU A 190 -19.83 -18.88 -8.29
C LEU A 190 -19.88 -17.43 -8.74
N GLU A 191 -20.17 -17.22 -10.01
CA GLU A 191 -20.60 -15.90 -10.49
C GLU A 191 -22.08 -15.71 -10.12
N LYS A 192 -22.36 -14.66 -9.37
CA LYS A 192 -23.71 -14.28 -8.97
C LYS A 192 -23.96 -12.84 -9.35
N THR A 193 -25.16 -12.57 -9.84
CA THR A 193 -25.62 -11.21 -10.09
C THR A 193 -26.46 -10.75 -8.90
N ILE A 194 -26.07 -9.65 -8.30
CA ILE A 194 -26.83 -8.95 -7.28
C ILE A 194 -27.26 -7.63 -7.88
N SER A 195 -28.57 -7.31 -7.85
CA SER A 195 -29.00 -5.97 -8.20
C SER A 195 -29.01 -5.07 -6.97
N ALA A 196 -28.55 -3.84 -7.13
CA ALA A 196 -28.64 -2.79 -6.14
C ALA A 196 -29.57 -1.69 -6.62
N LYS A 197 -30.50 -1.26 -5.77
CA LYS A 197 -31.41 -0.17 -6.05
C LYS A 197 -31.20 0.96 -5.06
N VAL A 198 -31.01 2.18 -5.56
CA VAL A 198 -30.89 3.37 -4.71
C VAL A 198 -32.29 3.80 -4.27
N ASP A 199 -32.59 3.65 -3.00
CA ASP A 199 -33.93 3.99 -2.46
C ASP A 199 -34.01 5.45 -2.02
N SER A 200 -32.94 5.99 -1.40
CA SER A 200 -32.87 7.39 -0.99
C SER A 200 -31.44 7.90 -0.91
N VAL A 201 -31.30 9.21 -1.08
CA VAL A 201 -30.06 9.94 -0.84
C VAL A 201 -30.39 11.15 0.03
N GLN A 202 -29.69 11.30 1.13
CA GLN A 202 -29.78 12.47 2.02
C GLN A 202 -28.40 13.10 2.15
N ILE A 203 -28.36 14.43 2.14
CA ILE A 203 -27.11 15.19 2.27
C ILE A 203 -27.23 16.11 3.48
N SER A 204 -26.22 16.09 4.33
CA SER A 204 -26.18 16.92 5.55
C SER A 204 -24.77 17.53 5.70
N ASP A 205 -24.72 18.69 6.33
CA ASP A 205 -23.46 19.32 6.81
C ASP A 205 -23.16 18.97 8.27
N THR A 206 -23.91 18.04 8.85
CA THR A 206 -23.71 17.50 10.19
C THR A 206 -23.80 15.98 10.18
N LEU A 207 -23.43 15.33 11.29
CA LEU A 207 -23.57 13.87 11.46
C LEU A 207 -24.95 13.40 11.96
N GLN A 208 -25.94 14.29 12.01
CA GLN A 208 -27.28 13.99 12.58
C GLN A 208 -28.07 12.87 11.89
N LEU A 209 -27.69 12.49 10.68
CA LEU A 209 -28.32 11.36 9.96
C LEU A 209 -27.84 10.00 10.47
N LEU A 210 -26.77 9.96 11.26
CA LEU A 210 -26.20 8.74 11.82
C LEU A 210 -26.71 8.50 13.24
N ASP A 211 -26.77 7.22 13.61
CA ASP A 211 -26.97 6.84 14.99
C ASP A 211 -25.72 7.23 15.81
N PRO A 212 -25.86 8.04 16.88
CA PRO A 212 -24.71 8.49 17.70
C PRO A 212 -23.85 7.33 18.22
N ASP A 213 -24.45 6.18 18.50
CA ASP A 213 -23.74 4.99 19.01
C ASP A 213 -22.93 4.27 17.91
N GLN A 214 -23.13 4.63 16.65
CA GLN A 214 -22.43 4.07 15.49
C GLN A 214 -21.41 5.02 14.88
N ILE A 215 -21.27 6.24 15.39
CA ILE A 215 -20.30 7.20 14.90
C ILE A 215 -18.92 6.80 15.44
N PRO A 216 -17.93 6.49 14.59
CA PRO A 216 -16.57 6.24 15.01
C PRO A 216 -16.00 7.43 15.79
N GLN A 217 -15.21 7.15 16.84
CA GLN A 217 -14.67 8.20 17.70
C GLN A 217 -13.80 9.20 16.91
N GLU A 218 -13.06 8.73 15.92
CA GLU A 218 -12.23 9.54 15.04
C GLU A 218 -13.02 10.55 14.21
N TRP A 219 -14.31 10.31 13.94
CA TRP A 219 -15.16 11.25 13.21
C TRP A 219 -15.58 12.45 14.05
N ALA A 220 -15.43 12.37 15.37
CA ALA A 220 -15.70 13.50 16.25
C ALA A 220 -14.74 14.69 15.99
N GLU A 221 -13.53 14.39 15.47
CA GLU A 221 -12.52 15.40 15.12
C GLU A 221 -12.87 16.14 13.81
N ALA A 222 -13.73 15.55 12.97
CA ALA A 222 -14.20 16.16 11.73
C ALA A 222 -15.35 17.18 11.94
N ILE A 223 -15.75 17.47 13.19
CA ILE A 223 -16.83 18.37 13.52
C ILE A 223 -16.26 19.64 14.13
N ASP A 224 -16.69 20.80 13.60
CA ASP A 224 -16.33 22.10 14.14
C ASP A 224 -17.07 22.43 15.46
N ALA A 225 -16.75 23.59 16.04
CA ALA A 225 -17.36 24.06 17.30
C ALA A 225 -18.90 24.29 17.20
N ASP A 226 -19.43 24.43 15.98
CA ASP A 226 -20.85 24.62 15.70
C ASP A 226 -21.57 23.30 15.40
N GLY A 227 -20.88 22.16 15.45
CA GLY A 227 -21.39 20.82 15.18
C GLY A 227 -21.56 20.50 13.69
N LYS A 228 -20.93 21.29 12.82
CA LYS A 228 -20.86 21.04 11.38
C LYS A 228 -19.60 20.31 11.01
N LEU A 229 -19.66 19.61 9.88
CA LEU A 229 -18.47 19.03 9.29
C LEU A 229 -17.49 20.15 8.91
N SER A 230 -16.22 20.00 9.31
CA SER A 230 -15.14 20.94 9.06
C SER A 230 -14.87 21.10 7.56
N THR A 231 -14.15 22.14 7.17
CA THR A 231 -13.59 22.25 5.82
C THR A 231 -12.41 21.33 5.66
N ASN A 232 -12.12 20.96 4.42
CA ASN A 232 -10.96 20.17 4.09
C ASN A 232 -10.35 20.64 2.76
N THR A 233 -9.06 20.39 2.57
CA THR A 233 -8.38 20.67 1.31
C THR A 233 -8.67 19.58 0.31
N LEU A 234 -9.25 19.93 -0.85
CA LEU A 234 -9.45 19.04 -1.98
C LEU A 234 -8.37 19.26 -3.02
N ASN A 235 -7.58 18.24 -3.27
CA ASN A 235 -6.57 18.20 -4.32
C ASN A 235 -7.11 17.56 -5.59
N TYR A 236 -6.97 18.25 -6.71
CA TYR A 236 -7.25 17.71 -8.04
C TYR A 236 -5.97 17.12 -8.59
N VAL A 237 -5.99 15.81 -8.79
CA VAL A 237 -4.80 15.03 -9.17
C VAL A 237 -4.93 14.57 -10.61
N LYS A 238 -3.93 14.83 -11.40
CA LYS A 238 -3.75 14.22 -12.72
C LYS A 238 -2.90 12.99 -12.56
N SER A 239 -3.48 11.82 -12.80
CA SER A 239 -2.73 10.57 -12.76
C SER A 239 -1.66 10.52 -13.84
N GLY A 240 -0.50 10.00 -13.47
CA GLY A 240 0.58 9.79 -14.41
C GLY A 240 0.25 8.72 -15.48
N ASP A 241 0.91 8.80 -16.64
CA ASP A 241 0.64 7.97 -17.82
C ASP A 241 1.38 6.62 -17.83
N GLY A 242 1.80 6.09 -16.69
CA GLY A 242 2.51 4.81 -16.63
C GLY A 242 2.90 4.39 -15.22
N ILE A 243 3.53 3.23 -15.12
CA ILE A 243 3.95 2.63 -13.84
C ILE A 243 4.96 3.55 -13.10
N ASP A 244 5.70 4.39 -13.84
CA ASP A 244 6.79 5.23 -13.33
C ASP A 244 6.45 6.73 -13.30
N SER A 245 5.22 7.12 -13.59
CA SER A 245 4.82 8.53 -13.59
C SER A 245 4.03 8.86 -12.33
N LEU A 246 4.54 9.85 -11.58
CA LEU A 246 3.88 10.34 -10.38
C LEU A 246 2.60 11.10 -10.72
N ASP A 247 1.63 11.02 -9.82
CA ASP A 247 0.45 11.85 -9.86
C ASP A 247 0.84 13.32 -9.60
N GLU A 248 0.24 14.24 -10.36
CA GLU A 248 0.48 15.67 -10.27
C GLU A 248 -0.74 16.37 -9.67
N ILE A 249 -0.57 17.09 -8.56
CA ILE A 249 -1.62 17.96 -8.03
C ILE A 249 -1.70 19.20 -8.93
N VAL A 250 -2.75 19.30 -9.73
CA VAL A 250 -2.96 20.40 -10.67
C VAL A 250 -3.74 21.58 -10.08
N LYS A 251 -4.45 21.34 -8.97
CA LYS A 251 -5.22 22.37 -8.25
C LYS A 251 -5.51 21.88 -6.84
N SER A 252 -5.54 22.82 -5.88
CA SER A 252 -6.04 22.60 -4.52
C SER A 252 -7.08 23.67 -4.18
N GLU A 253 -8.12 23.31 -3.44
CA GLU A 253 -9.11 24.26 -2.93
C GLU A 253 -9.72 23.78 -1.61
N GLU A 254 -10.04 24.74 -0.74
CA GLU A 254 -10.80 24.50 0.48
C GLU A 254 -12.26 24.20 0.15
N VAL A 255 -12.77 23.07 0.65
CA VAL A 255 -14.14 22.63 0.42
C VAL A 255 -14.86 22.31 1.73
N ASN A 256 -16.17 22.60 1.77
CA ASN A 256 -17.00 22.17 2.89
C ASN A 256 -17.35 20.69 2.74
N GLN A 257 -17.07 19.92 3.76
CA GLN A 257 -17.45 18.51 3.81
C GLN A 257 -18.97 18.35 3.93
N LYS A 258 -19.48 17.28 3.38
CA LYS A 258 -20.88 16.87 3.48
C LYS A 258 -20.97 15.39 3.79
N LEU A 259 -21.87 15.03 4.70
CA LEU A 259 -22.30 13.66 4.88
C LEU A 259 -23.30 13.29 3.78
N VAL A 260 -23.02 12.26 3.01
CA VAL A 260 -23.96 11.68 2.05
C VAL A 260 -24.43 10.34 2.60
N TYR A 261 -25.71 10.27 2.98
CA TYR A 261 -26.33 9.06 3.50
C TYR A 261 -27.19 8.43 2.41
N VAL A 262 -26.82 7.23 1.98
CA VAL A 262 -27.48 6.51 0.88
C VAL A 262 -28.13 5.24 1.41
N THR A 263 -29.42 5.06 1.16
CA THR A 263 -30.11 3.80 1.42
C THR A 263 -30.18 2.99 0.13
N VAL A 264 -29.73 1.75 0.20
CA VAL A 264 -29.70 0.83 -0.96
C VAL A 264 -30.34 -0.50 -0.59
N THR A 265 -31.24 -0.96 -1.45
CA THR A 265 -31.80 -2.32 -1.37
C THR A 265 -31.01 -3.24 -2.29
N TYR A 266 -30.50 -4.35 -1.74
CA TYR A 266 -29.84 -5.40 -2.53
C TYR A 266 -30.81 -6.54 -2.81
N ILE A 267 -30.84 -6.99 -4.06
CA ILE A 267 -31.68 -8.09 -4.53
C ILE A 267 -30.75 -9.20 -5.02
N ASN A 268 -30.80 -10.34 -4.38
CA ASN A 268 -30.05 -11.53 -4.81
C ASN A 268 -30.89 -12.32 -5.81
N HIS A 269 -30.34 -12.58 -6.99
CA HIS A 269 -31.00 -13.33 -8.09
C HIS A 269 -30.60 -14.81 -8.12
N SER A 270 -30.07 -15.36 -6.99
CA SER A 270 -29.66 -16.78 -6.89
C SER A 270 -30.83 -17.73 -6.81
#